data_48dbbb9c8ea1118d5b7b5c201406fb72
#
_entry.id   48dbbb9c8ea1118d5b7b5c201406fb72
#
_cell.length_a   1.000
_cell.length_b   1.000
_cell.length_c   1.000
_cell.angle_alpha   90.00
_cell.angle_beta   90.00
_cell.angle_gamma   90.00
#
_symmetry.space_group_name_H-M   'P 1'
#
loop_
_entity.id
_entity.type
_entity.pdbx_description
1 polymer ?
#
loop_
_entity_poly.entity_id
_entity_poly.type
_entity_poly.pdbx_seq_one_letter_code
_entity_poly.pdbx_strand_id
1 'polypeptide(L)'
;MITYAKAGVNRKLREKIKMRKFLIEENDIIVTYSDNDIGQAKKYLKVMKIYNSEKNISQMTRNIGVPRRTFYYWIKGTAPKPINCLKWLKHYHLVPFKKFDLNNYCHRILFDIYAFMFGDGSLDKTYIELSGERKNLRAIETKIHKFFPNISTNIFKTAERACSLFIYSAYLARFLIALGCPIGDKQSKEYSIPVWVIKDKRLAKRWLETFLGNEGVKIREKRRIARIEQYKLIDLENNALLFLNQIKQMLKKFNIKNNISSSRVTYTRKKDNKKIKGYYLKISRDKLNIYRLLNTLKYRYAQHKQIENDKTLRYLRKDLISHNNRFKAYNIAQYLKKNNYRKSQVKKIYNTLRLFKKGIPWKTFYSGYFLKSFTPRYYQRRDEIKKFNLKTK
;
A
#
# COMPACT_ATOMS: atom_id res chain seq x y z
N MET A 1 -9.28 34.45 -11.60
CA MET A 1 -8.00 34.79 -10.90
C MET A 1 -7.80 34.00 -9.60
N ILE A 2 -8.01 32.65 -9.59
CA ILE A 2 -7.91 31.78 -8.35
C ILE A 2 -6.82 30.70 -8.50
N THR A 3 -6.09 30.65 -9.58
CA THR A 3 -5.17 29.54 -9.90
C THR A 3 -3.74 29.70 -9.40
N TYR A 4 -3.29 30.89 -8.97
CA TYR A 4 -1.89 31.13 -8.59
C TYR A 4 -1.56 30.96 -7.10
N ALA A 5 -2.53 31.10 -6.20
CA ALA A 5 -2.29 30.98 -4.75
C ALA A 5 -2.03 29.52 -4.29
N LYS A 6 -2.66 28.52 -4.93
CA LYS A 6 -2.46 27.08 -4.57
C LYS A 6 -1.10 26.51 -4.99
N ALA A 7 -0.44 27.08 -5.99
CA ALA A 7 0.89 26.64 -6.43
C ALA A 7 2.01 27.03 -5.46
N GLY A 8 1.90 28.18 -4.79
CA GLY A 8 2.91 28.70 -3.86
C GLY A 8 2.98 27.92 -2.54
N VAL A 9 1.82 27.50 -1.99
CA VAL A 9 1.75 26.69 -0.76
C VAL A 9 2.38 25.30 -0.98
N ASN A 10 2.13 24.68 -2.12
CA ASN A 10 2.72 23.39 -2.47
C ASN A 10 4.26 23.45 -2.67
N ARG A 11 4.79 24.58 -3.14
CA ARG A 11 6.24 24.75 -3.34
C ARG A 11 6.98 24.89 -2.01
N LYS A 12 6.50 25.73 -1.09
CA LYS A 12 7.07 25.87 0.28
C LYS A 12 6.97 24.56 1.08
N LEU A 13 5.88 23.81 0.94
CA LEU A 13 5.74 22.49 1.57
C LEU A 13 6.70 21.46 0.98
N ARG A 14 6.92 21.49 -0.35
CA ARG A 14 7.89 20.64 -1.06
C ARG A 14 9.35 20.97 -0.67
N GLU A 15 9.68 22.22 -0.47
CA GLU A 15 11.00 22.67 -0.04
C GLU A 15 11.26 22.30 1.43
N LYS A 16 10.28 22.45 2.35
CA LYS A 16 10.38 21.96 3.74
C LYS A 16 10.59 20.46 3.83
N ILE A 17 9.96 19.66 2.96
CA ILE A 17 10.12 18.19 2.94
C ILE A 17 11.51 17.79 2.42
N LYS A 18 12.13 18.58 1.53
CA LYS A 18 13.47 18.30 0.99
C LYS A 18 14.59 18.45 2.02
N MET A 19 14.38 19.20 3.08
CA MET A 19 15.41 19.54 4.09
C MET A 19 15.29 18.74 5.40
N ARG A 20 14.23 17.93 5.61
CA ARG A 20 14.09 17.15 6.86
C ARG A 20 15.04 15.95 6.85
N LYS A 21 15.94 15.94 7.85
CA LYS A 21 16.86 14.82 8.14
C LYS A 21 16.10 13.58 8.64
N PHE A 22 14.99 13.79 9.32
CA PHE A 22 14.14 12.75 9.91
C PHE A 22 12.74 12.77 9.31
N LEU A 23 12.13 11.59 9.19
CA LEU A 23 10.73 11.43 8.78
C LEU A 23 9.77 11.86 9.91
N ILE A 24 10.12 11.52 11.17
CA ILE A 24 9.39 11.91 12.37
C ILE A 24 10.38 12.45 13.41
N GLU A 25 10.05 13.59 13.96
CA GLU A 25 10.73 14.24 15.08
C GLU A 25 9.82 14.35 16.30
N GLU A 26 10.35 14.75 17.45
CA GLU A 26 9.59 14.84 18.70
C GLU A 26 8.36 15.75 18.57
N ASN A 27 8.52 16.89 17.90
CA ASN A 27 7.42 17.82 17.70
C ASN A 27 6.28 17.24 16.86
N ASP A 28 6.58 16.37 15.88
CA ASP A 28 5.54 15.71 15.06
C ASP A 28 4.65 14.79 15.92
N ILE A 29 5.18 14.22 17.00
CA ILE A 29 4.42 13.43 17.98
C ILE A 29 3.60 14.36 18.88
N ILE A 30 4.22 15.41 19.42
CA ILE A 30 3.56 16.35 20.35
C ILE A 30 2.31 16.97 19.72
N VAL A 31 2.39 17.41 18.48
CA VAL A 31 1.26 18.06 17.77
C VAL A 31 0.08 17.12 17.48
N THR A 32 0.22 15.81 17.70
CA THR A 32 -0.90 14.86 17.59
C THR A 32 -1.84 14.90 18.80
N TYR A 33 -1.47 15.59 19.88
CA TYR A 33 -2.25 15.72 21.12
C TYR A 33 -3.16 16.95 21.09
N SER A 34 -3.97 17.12 22.14
CA SER A 34 -4.80 18.32 22.32
C SER A 34 -3.93 19.53 22.70
N ASP A 35 -4.45 20.74 22.45
CA ASP A 35 -3.73 21.98 22.80
C ASP A 35 -3.40 22.05 24.30
N ASN A 36 -4.29 21.55 25.16
CA ASN A 36 -4.04 21.45 26.60
C ASN A 36 -2.86 20.50 26.89
N ASP A 37 -2.84 19.30 26.33
CA ASP A 37 -1.74 18.35 26.51
C ASP A 37 -0.42 18.91 25.96
N ILE A 38 -0.45 19.62 24.82
CA ILE A 38 0.70 20.32 24.23
C ILE A 38 1.21 21.39 25.18
N GLY A 39 0.29 22.20 25.75
CA GLY A 39 0.62 23.22 26.74
C GLY A 39 1.30 22.65 27.98
N GLN A 40 0.77 21.53 28.50
CA GLN A 40 1.38 20.82 29.65
C GLN A 40 2.77 20.25 29.29
N ALA A 41 2.96 19.69 28.12
CA ALA A 41 4.27 19.20 27.68
C ALA A 41 5.31 20.33 27.56
N LYS A 42 4.93 21.49 27.01
CA LYS A 42 5.81 22.68 26.94
C LYS A 42 6.21 23.18 28.33
N LYS A 43 5.25 23.27 29.26
CA LYS A 43 5.50 23.66 30.66
C LYS A 43 6.44 22.65 31.33
N TYR A 44 6.20 21.35 31.15
CA TYR A 44 7.07 20.29 31.69
C TYR A 44 8.52 20.44 31.22
N LEU A 45 8.73 20.62 29.91
CA LEU A 45 10.08 20.80 29.36
C LEU A 45 10.79 22.04 29.92
N LYS A 46 10.05 23.15 30.11
CA LYS A 46 10.59 24.34 30.76
C LYS A 46 10.98 24.06 32.23
N VAL A 47 10.09 23.41 32.98
CA VAL A 47 10.36 23.01 34.38
C VAL A 47 11.62 22.15 34.47
N MET A 48 11.71 21.10 33.65
CA MET A 48 12.85 20.17 33.73
C MET A 48 14.18 20.82 33.32
N LYS A 49 14.14 21.81 32.40
CA LYS A 49 15.33 22.58 32.02
C LYS A 49 15.83 23.45 33.17
N ILE A 50 14.94 24.15 33.89
CA ILE A 50 15.28 25.09 34.95
C ILE A 50 15.59 24.35 36.27
N TYR A 51 14.88 23.25 36.57
CA TYR A 51 15.04 22.50 37.81
C TYR A 51 16.48 21.99 38.02
N ASN A 52 17.22 21.72 36.96
CA ASN A 52 18.62 21.31 37.03
C ASN A 52 19.58 22.48 37.34
N SER A 53 19.12 23.73 37.19
CA SER A 53 19.93 24.93 37.40
C SER A 53 19.53 25.79 38.62
N GLU A 54 18.28 25.71 39.09
CA GLU A 54 17.72 26.53 40.16
C GLU A 54 17.08 25.67 41.27
N LYS A 55 17.31 26.08 42.54
CA LYS A 55 16.79 25.32 43.72
C LYS A 55 15.45 25.91 44.25
N ASN A 56 15.01 27.09 43.83
CA ASN A 56 13.82 27.73 44.41
C ASN A 56 12.52 27.30 43.68
N ILE A 57 11.90 26.23 44.17
CA ILE A 57 10.68 25.63 43.61
C ILE A 57 9.49 26.63 43.58
N SER A 58 9.32 27.45 44.64
CA SER A 58 8.17 28.37 44.73
C SER A 58 8.20 29.46 43.65
N GLN A 59 9.37 29.98 43.36
CA GLN A 59 9.56 30.98 42.31
C GLN A 59 9.36 30.39 40.92
N MET A 60 9.91 29.16 40.67
CA MET A 60 9.75 28.45 39.41
C MET A 60 8.29 28.13 39.07
N THR A 61 7.51 27.68 40.09
CA THR A 61 6.10 27.35 39.87
C THR A 61 5.26 28.58 39.51
N ARG A 62 5.53 29.73 40.11
CA ARG A 62 4.87 31.02 39.77
C ARG A 62 5.24 31.46 38.35
N ASN A 63 6.52 31.46 37.99
CA ASN A 63 7.02 31.96 36.72
C ASN A 63 6.52 31.12 35.52
N ILE A 64 6.31 29.80 35.73
CA ILE A 64 5.86 28.90 34.64
C ILE A 64 4.33 28.73 34.64
N GLY A 65 3.65 29.16 35.70
CA GLY A 65 2.20 29.01 35.87
C GLY A 65 1.79 27.52 35.99
N VAL A 66 2.52 26.77 36.85
CA VAL A 66 2.25 25.36 37.13
C VAL A 66 1.92 25.19 38.59
N PRO A 67 0.82 24.51 38.99
CA PRO A 67 0.52 24.23 40.39
C PRO A 67 1.66 23.50 41.05
N ARG A 68 1.99 23.89 42.32
CA ARG A 68 3.10 23.28 43.09
C ARG A 68 3.01 21.77 43.21
N ARG A 69 1.77 21.22 43.38
CA ARG A 69 1.50 19.80 43.42
C ARG A 69 1.89 19.10 42.07
N THR A 70 1.51 19.68 40.92
CA THR A 70 1.87 19.18 39.58
C THR A 70 3.38 19.17 39.37
N PHE A 71 4.05 20.24 39.81
CA PHE A 71 5.50 20.35 39.77
C PHE A 71 6.17 19.19 40.52
N TYR A 72 5.75 18.89 41.76
CA TYR A 72 6.27 17.80 42.54
C TYR A 72 6.06 16.43 41.89
N TYR A 73 4.91 16.20 41.26
CA TYR A 73 4.69 14.97 40.49
C TYR A 73 5.67 14.85 39.34
N TRP A 74 5.94 15.96 38.65
CA TRP A 74 6.85 15.96 37.50
C TRP A 74 8.30 15.65 37.89
N ILE A 75 8.81 16.23 38.96
CA ILE A 75 10.18 15.92 39.45
C ILE A 75 10.29 14.50 40.02
N LYS A 76 9.19 13.94 40.52
CA LYS A 76 9.11 12.53 40.97
C LYS A 76 8.96 11.54 39.79
N GLY A 77 9.05 11.98 38.55
CA GLY A 77 9.04 11.11 37.38
C GLY A 77 7.71 11.00 36.61
N THR A 78 6.60 11.52 37.18
CA THR A 78 5.33 11.62 36.44
C THR A 78 5.46 12.66 35.36
N ALA A 79 5.20 12.31 34.10
CA ALA A 79 5.30 13.24 32.98
C ALA A 79 3.94 13.38 32.25
N PRO A 80 3.67 14.50 31.56
CA PRO A 80 2.51 14.66 30.71
C PRO A 80 2.44 13.58 29.61
N LYS A 81 1.22 13.24 29.15
CA LYS A 81 0.98 12.21 28.14
C LYS A 81 1.89 12.28 26.92
N PRO A 82 2.11 13.47 26.26
CA PRO A 82 3.01 13.57 25.11
C PRO A 82 4.46 13.18 25.45
N ILE A 83 4.94 13.56 26.66
CA ILE A 83 6.30 13.24 27.11
C ILE A 83 6.45 11.74 27.38
N ASN A 84 5.47 11.10 28.02
CA ASN A 84 5.47 9.66 28.22
C ASN A 84 5.47 8.91 26.86
N CYS A 85 4.70 9.39 25.90
CA CYS A 85 4.71 8.87 24.55
C CYS A 85 6.10 8.98 23.90
N LEU A 86 6.75 10.14 24.00
CA LEU A 86 8.11 10.33 23.49
C LEU A 86 9.13 9.42 24.17
N LYS A 87 9.06 9.28 25.50
CA LYS A 87 9.93 8.34 26.24
C LYS A 87 9.78 6.91 25.72
N TRP A 88 8.53 6.46 25.55
CA TRP A 88 8.24 5.13 25.02
C TRP A 88 8.74 4.95 23.58
N LEU A 89 8.46 5.91 22.68
CA LEU A 89 8.90 5.85 21.30
C LEU A 89 10.44 5.88 21.17
N LYS A 90 11.13 6.66 22.03
CA LYS A 90 12.60 6.67 22.09
C LYS A 90 13.15 5.34 22.55
N HIS A 91 12.54 4.71 23.54
CA HIS A 91 12.94 3.37 24.03
C HIS A 91 12.90 2.34 22.89
N TYR A 92 11.91 2.42 22.00
CA TYR A 92 11.81 1.54 20.83
C TYR A 92 12.52 2.10 19.55
N HIS A 93 13.32 3.15 19.67
CA HIS A 93 14.04 3.81 18.56
C HIS A 93 13.12 4.29 17.41
N LEU A 94 11.88 4.67 17.75
CA LEU A 94 10.90 5.19 16.80
C LEU A 94 10.89 6.72 16.70
N VAL A 95 11.59 7.43 17.59
CA VAL A 95 11.77 8.88 17.55
C VAL A 95 13.18 9.22 18.03
N PRO A 96 13.98 10.01 17.30
CA PRO A 96 13.73 10.50 15.95
C PRO A 96 13.77 9.36 14.90
N PHE A 97 12.83 9.37 13.97
CA PHE A 97 12.69 8.31 12.97
C PHE A 97 13.14 8.77 11.58
N LYS A 98 14.20 8.19 11.04
CA LYS A 98 14.76 8.60 9.75
C LYS A 98 13.94 8.09 8.57
N LYS A 99 13.73 6.80 8.49
CA LYS A 99 13.03 6.12 7.40
C LYS A 99 12.72 4.66 7.77
N PHE A 100 11.78 4.07 7.04
CA PHE A 100 11.58 2.63 7.12
C PHE A 100 12.72 1.88 6.43
N ASP A 101 13.36 0.98 7.16
CA ASP A 101 14.26 -0.03 6.62
C ASP A 101 13.50 -1.36 6.49
N LEU A 102 13.22 -1.79 5.27
CA LEU A 102 12.50 -3.03 5.03
C LEU A 102 13.37 -4.29 5.27
N ASN A 103 14.66 -4.17 5.57
CA ASN A 103 15.48 -5.27 6.04
C ASN A 103 15.26 -5.49 7.55
N ASN A 104 14.96 -4.43 8.29
CA ASN A 104 14.57 -4.53 9.69
C ASN A 104 13.16 -5.11 9.82
N TYR A 105 13.02 -6.17 10.60
CA TYR A 105 11.74 -6.89 10.75
C TYR A 105 10.69 -6.06 11.50
N CYS A 106 11.09 -5.29 12.53
CA CYS A 106 10.20 -4.38 13.26
C CYS A 106 9.65 -3.30 12.32
N HIS A 107 10.53 -2.66 11.54
CA HIS A 107 10.12 -1.66 10.55
C HIS A 107 9.17 -2.25 9.49
N ARG A 108 9.37 -3.53 9.10
CA ARG A 108 8.46 -4.19 8.17
C ARG A 108 7.04 -4.34 8.72
N ILE A 109 6.88 -4.78 9.97
CA ILE A 109 5.54 -4.96 10.53
C ILE A 109 4.86 -3.61 10.78
N LEU A 110 5.60 -2.61 11.27
CA LEU A 110 5.08 -1.26 11.43
C LEU A 110 4.63 -0.66 10.10
N PHE A 111 5.40 -0.89 9.03
CA PHE A 111 5.02 -0.42 7.69
C PHE A 111 3.81 -1.15 7.12
N ASP A 112 3.65 -2.45 7.41
CA ASP A 112 2.45 -3.19 7.03
C ASP A 112 1.21 -2.66 7.77
N ILE A 113 1.30 -2.42 9.09
CA ILE A 113 0.22 -1.79 9.87
C ILE A 113 -0.10 -0.40 9.31
N TYR A 114 0.93 0.41 9.02
CA TYR A 114 0.79 1.71 8.39
C TYR A 114 0.00 1.62 7.07
N ALA A 115 0.33 0.67 6.19
CA ALA A 115 -0.37 0.49 4.92
C ALA A 115 -1.82 0.00 5.09
N PHE A 116 -2.10 -0.81 6.14
CA PHE A 116 -3.46 -1.22 6.51
C PHE A 116 -4.37 -0.04 6.81
N MET A 117 -3.84 1.04 7.41
CA MET A 117 -4.64 2.20 7.79
C MET A 117 -5.31 2.89 6.60
N PHE A 118 -4.80 2.71 5.39
CA PHE A 118 -5.38 3.27 4.17
C PHE A 118 -6.48 2.39 3.55
N GLY A 119 -6.57 1.13 3.96
CA GLY A 119 -7.60 0.16 3.56
C GLY A 119 -8.54 -0.21 4.72
N ASP A 120 -8.64 -1.50 5.05
CA ASP A 120 -9.52 -2.07 6.07
C ASP A 120 -9.08 -1.79 7.52
N GLY A 121 -8.09 -0.93 7.75
CA GLY A 121 -7.70 -0.48 9.08
C GLY A 121 -8.49 0.74 9.54
N SER A 122 -8.67 0.89 10.85
CA SER A 122 -9.19 2.09 11.51
C SER A 122 -8.22 2.57 12.56
N LEU A 123 -8.00 3.88 12.64
CA LEU A 123 -7.07 4.50 13.57
C LEU A 123 -7.81 5.50 14.45
N ASP A 124 -7.71 5.28 15.75
CA ASP A 124 -8.09 6.23 16.81
C ASP A 124 -6.83 6.77 17.48
N LYS A 125 -6.99 7.77 18.34
CA LYS A 125 -5.89 8.36 19.12
C LYS A 125 -5.35 7.42 20.21
N THR A 126 -6.06 6.36 20.54
CA THR A 126 -5.80 5.45 21.66
C THR A 126 -5.58 4.00 21.25
N TYR A 127 -6.09 3.59 20.09
CA TYR A 127 -5.97 2.22 19.59
C TYR A 127 -5.88 2.20 18.05
N ILE A 128 -5.49 1.03 17.55
CA ILE A 128 -5.43 0.69 16.13
C ILE A 128 -6.31 -0.53 15.92
N GLU A 129 -7.18 -0.51 14.92
CA GLU A 129 -8.01 -1.65 14.53
C GLU A 129 -7.62 -2.10 13.12
N LEU A 130 -7.45 -3.43 12.95
CA LEU A 130 -7.20 -4.07 11.65
C LEU A 130 -8.28 -5.10 11.39
N SER A 131 -8.99 -4.98 10.29
CA SER A 131 -10.03 -5.95 9.90
C SER A 131 -9.50 -6.97 8.91
N GLY A 132 -9.89 -8.24 9.07
CA GLY A 132 -9.44 -9.30 8.18
C GLY A 132 -9.77 -10.72 8.66
N GLU A 133 -9.14 -11.72 8.04
CA GLU A 133 -9.25 -13.11 8.47
C GLU A 133 -8.46 -13.36 9.76
N ARG A 134 -9.06 -14.09 10.70
CA ARG A 134 -8.46 -14.39 12.02
C ARG A 134 -7.04 -14.91 11.95
N LYS A 135 -6.73 -15.82 11.01
CA LYS A 135 -5.37 -16.39 10.84
C LYS A 135 -4.35 -15.31 10.48
N ASN A 136 -4.70 -14.39 9.59
CA ASN A 136 -3.84 -13.31 9.15
C ASN A 136 -3.62 -12.29 10.26
N LEU A 137 -4.67 -11.97 11.01
CA LEU A 137 -4.61 -11.05 12.16
C LEU A 137 -3.77 -11.63 13.31
N ARG A 138 -3.89 -12.92 13.61
CA ARG A 138 -3.02 -13.59 14.59
C ARG A 138 -1.55 -13.55 14.20
N ALA A 139 -1.24 -13.70 12.90
CA ALA A 139 0.13 -13.56 12.42
C ALA A 139 0.69 -12.13 12.60
N ILE A 140 -0.16 -11.10 12.53
CA ILE A 140 0.22 -9.71 12.85
C ILE A 140 0.40 -9.55 14.35
N GLU A 141 -0.55 -10.01 15.15
CA GLU A 141 -0.54 -9.97 16.61
C GLU A 141 0.74 -10.58 17.20
N THR A 142 1.08 -11.82 16.79
CA THR A 142 2.33 -12.48 17.20
C THR A 142 3.57 -11.64 16.91
N LYS A 143 3.59 -10.98 15.73
CA LYS A 143 4.71 -10.12 15.36
C LYS A 143 4.76 -8.85 16.19
N ILE A 144 3.61 -8.27 16.54
CA ILE A 144 3.54 -7.08 17.40
C ILE A 144 4.10 -7.42 18.80
N HIS A 145 3.63 -8.50 19.40
CA HIS A 145 4.11 -8.92 20.74
C HIS A 145 5.60 -9.25 20.78
N LYS A 146 6.17 -9.74 19.66
CA LYS A 146 7.62 -9.97 19.58
C LYS A 146 8.44 -8.69 19.77
N PHE A 147 7.95 -7.53 19.31
CA PHE A 147 8.68 -6.26 19.41
C PHE A 147 8.18 -5.33 20.48
N PHE A 148 6.91 -5.46 20.82
CA PHE A 148 6.23 -4.64 21.80
C PHE A 148 5.49 -5.56 22.80
N PRO A 149 6.21 -6.28 23.66
CA PRO A 149 5.62 -7.31 24.52
C PRO A 149 4.55 -6.77 25.47
N ASN A 150 4.63 -5.51 25.84
CA ASN A 150 3.72 -4.84 26.77
C ASN A 150 2.48 -4.20 26.10
N ILE A 151 2.30 -4.38 24.78
CA ILE A 151 1.08 -3.88 24.10
C ILE A 151 -0.03 -4.91 24.27
N SER A 152 -1.17 -4.48 24.80
CA SER A 152 -2.38 -5.30 24.85
C SER A 152 -3.05 -5.39 23.49
N THR A 153 -3.47 -6.58 23.10
CA THR A 153 -4.22 -6.83 21.85
C THR A 153 -5.43 -7.72 22.12
N ASN A 154 -6.44 -7.60 21.26
CA ASN A 154 -7.58 -8.52 21.28
C ASN A 154 -8.15 -8.74 19.88
N ILE A 155 -8.60 -9.97 19.58
CA ILE A 155 -9.22 -10.32 18.29
C ILE A 155 -10.68 -10.67 18.53
N PHE A 156 -11.58 -9.81 18.04
CA PHE A 156 -13.02 -10.00 18.07
C PHE A 156 -13.53 -10.53 16.73
N LYS A 157 -14.54 -11.40 16.78
CA LYS A 157 -15.30 -11.81 15.60
C LYS A 157 -16.34 -10.73 15.28
N THR A 158 -16.27 -10.16 14.07
CA THR A 158 -17.18 -9.10 13.62
C THR A 158 -18.26 -9.60 12.65
N ALA A 159 -17.97 -10.68 11.90
CA ALA A 159 -18.91 -11.35 11.01
C ALA A 159 -18.50 -12.83 10.86
N GLU A 160 -19.27 -13.60 10.08
CA GLU A 160 -19.04 -15.04 9.91
C GLU A 160 -17.58 -15.38 9.53
N ARG A 161 -16.96 -14.58 8.65
CA ARG A 161 -15.59 -14.78 8.17
C ARG A 161 -14.65 -13.61 8.44
N ALA A 162 -15.10 -12.60 9.16
CA ALA A 162 -14.32 -11.41 9.45
C ALA A 162 -14.07 -11.26 10.95
N CYS A 163 -12.87 -10.81 11.28
CA CYS A 163 -12.45 -10.45 12.62
C CYS A 163 -11.84 -9.06 12.61
N SER A 164 -11.78 -8.41 13.77
CA SER A 164 -11.02 -7.21 14.03
C SER A 164 -9.98 -7.48 15.09
N LEU A 165 -8.72 -7.13 14.81
CA LEU A 165 -7.63 -7.09 15.77
C LEU A 165 -7.52 -5.66 16.30
N PHE A 166 -7.75 -5.48 17.59
CA PHE A 166 -7.51 -4.24 18.31
C PHE A 166 -6.11 -4.28 18.95
N ILE A 167 -5.35 -3.23 18.75
CA ILE A 167 -4.02 -2.99 19.31
C ILE A 167 -4.14 -1.78 20.21
N TYR A 168 -4.18 -2.00 21.53
CA TYR A 168 -4.37 -0.96 22.54
C TYR A 168 -3.03 -0.29 22.86
N SER A 169 -2.65 0.68 22.05
CA SER A 169 -1.45 1.48 22.27
C SER A 169 -1.64 2.90 21.75
N ALA A 170 -1.95 3.82 22.65
CA ALA A 170 -2.01 5.23 22.32
C ALA A 170 -0.69 5.75 21.73
N TYR A 171 0.44 5.23 22.19
CA TYR A 171 1.76 5.68 21.73
C TYR A 171 2.05 5.25 20.28
N LEU A 172 1.74 4.00 19.94
CA LEU A 172 1.87 3.50 18.57
C LEU A 172 0.86 4.18 17.64
N ALA A 173 -0.37 4.42 18.12
CA ALA A 173 -1.38 5.17 17.36
C ALA A 173 -0.87 6.59 17.03
N ARG A 174 -0.31 7.31 18.01
CA ARG A 174 0.28 8.65 17.79
C ARG A 174 1.44 8.65 16.80
N PHE A 175 2.28 7.64 16.84
CA PHE A 175 3.34 7.45 15.85
C PHE A 175 2.77 7.29 14.43
N LEU A 176 1.74 6.47 14.25
CA LEU A 176 1.09 6.30 12.93
C LEU A 176 0.37 7.57 12.46
N ILE A 177 -0.25 8.33 13.38
CA ILE A 177 -0.83 9.64 13.08
C ILE A 177 0.23 10.61 12.57
N ALA A 178 1.36 10.70 13.26
CA ALA A 178 2.49 11.54 12.85
C ALA A 178 3.07 11.14 11.49
N LEU A 179 3.01 9.86 11.12
CA LEU A 179 3.35 9.35 9.78
C LEU A 179 2.34 9.71 8.69
N GLY A 180 1.21 10.33 9.04
CA GLY A 180 0.17 10.74 8.09
C GLY A 180 -0.90 9.68 7.81
N CYS A 181 -1.09 8.71 8.70
CA CYS A 181 -2.22 7.77 8.60
C CYS A 181 -3.57 8.49 8.75
N PRO A 182 -4.60 8.09 8.00
CA PRO A 182 -5.95 8.62 8.17
C PRO A 182 -6.54 8.23 9.53
N ILE A 183 -7.23 9.18 10.18
CA ILE A 183 -7.86 9.00 11.50
C ILE A 183 -9.37 9.02 11.36
N GLY A 184 -10.06 8.04 11.94
CA GLY A 184 -11.52 7.97 12.00
C GLY A 184 -12.16 7.68 10.65
N ASP A 185 -13.32 8.29 10.37
CA ASP A 185 -14.11 8.02 9.17
C ASP A 185 -13.43 8.50 7.87
N LYS A 186 -12.85 7.58 7.14
CA LYS A 186 -12.14 7.85 5.87
C LYS A 186 -13.06 8.35 4.74
N GLN A 187 -14.37 8.14 4.82
CA GLN A 187 -15.31 8.62 3.81
C GLN A 187 -15.53 10.13 3.90
N SER A 188 -15.40 10.69 5.12
CA SER A 188 -15.69 12.08 5.43
C SER A 188 -14.46 12.96 5.68
N LYS A 189 -13.25 12.41 5.56
CA LYS A 189 -12.00 13.13 5.81
C LYS A 189 -11.06 13.10 4.63
N GLU A 190 -10.31 14.17 4.44
CA GLU A 190 -9.21 14.21 3.49
C GLU A 190 -8.00 13.42 4.00
N TYR A 191 -7.38 12.67 3.13
CA TYR A 191 -6.09 12.02 3.37
C TYR A 191 -5.38 11.72 2.06
N SER A 192 -4.08 11.50 2.12
CA SER A 192 -3.25 11.19 0.97
C SER A 192 -2.11 10.26 1.36
N ILE A 193 -1.58 9.53 0.39
CA ILE A 193 -0.39 8.72 0.61
C ILE A 193 0.82 9.66 0.65
N PRO A 194 1.63 9.65 1.73
CA PRO A 194 2.79 10.52 1.82
C PRO A 194 3.80 10.28 0.69
N VAL A 195 4.42 11.38 0.26
CA VAL A 195 5.34 11.39 -0.89
C VAL A 195 6.54 10.44 -0.71
N TRP A 196 7.00 10.24 0.53
CA TRP A 196 8.11 9.32 0.83
C TRP A 196 7.78 7.85 0.51
N VAL A 197 6.51 7.43 0.67
CA VAL A 197 6.04 6.09 0.22
C VAL A 197 6.06 6.00 -1.30
N ILE A 198 5.51 7.04 -1.96
CA ILE A 198 5.38 7.05 -3.41
C ILE A 198 6.74 7.07 -4.10
N LYS A 199 7.71 7.83 -3.57
CA LYS A 199 9.05 7.98 -4.18
C LYS A 199 9.89 6.71 -4.10
N ASP A 200 9.89 6.00 -2.98
CA ASP A 200 10.67 4.77 -2.81
C ASP A 200 9.94 3.57 -3.46
N LYS A 201 10.59 2.93 -4.43
CA LYS A 201 10.01 1.79 -5.17
C LYS A 201 9.76 0.57 -4.26
N ARG A 202 10.60 0.32 -3.25
CA ARG A 202 10.47 -0.82 -2.34
C ARG A 202 9.32 -0.58 -1.37
N LEU A 203 9.21 0.64 -0.82
CA LEU A 203 8.10 1.03 0.04
C LEU A 203 6.78 1.03 -0.74
N ALA A 204 6.74 1.62 -1.94
CA ALA A 204 5.57 1.60 -2.80
C ALA A 204 5.10 0.17 -3.13
N LYS A 205 6.04 -0.76 -3.40
CA LYS A 205 5.71 -2.17 -3.62
C LYS A 205 5.05 -2.78 -2.40
N ARG A 206 5.67 -2.65 -1.22
CA ARG A 206 5.17 -3.25 0.02
C ARG A 206 3.83 -2.66 0.44
N TRP A 207 3.67 -1.33 0.28
CA TRP A 207 2.41 -0.65 0.53
C TRP A 207 1.29 -1.21 -0.36
N LEU A 208 1.55 -1.32 -1.69
CA LEU A 208 0.60 -1.90 -2.64
C LEU A 208 0.27 -3.37 -2.30
N GLU A 209 1.25 -4.18 -1.93
CA GLU A 209 1.05 -5.59 -1.55
C GLU A 209 0.13 -5.72 -0.33
N THR A 210 0.29 -4.86 0.68
CA THR A 210 -0.55 -4.85 1.88
C THR A 210 -1.94 -4.26 1.59
N PHE A 211 -1.99 -3.11 0.94
CA PHE A 211 -3.24 -2.44 0.60
C PHE A 211 -4.12 -3.28 -0.33
N LEU A 212 -3.56 -3.85 -1.40
CA LEU A 212 -4.29 -4.73 -2.32
C LEU A 212 -4.69 -6.06 -1.66
N GLY A 213 -3.94 -6.54 -0.68
CA GLY A 213 -4.34 -7.69 0.12
C GLY A 213 -5.68 -7.43 0.83
N ASN A 214 -5.87 -6.24 1.34
CA ASN A 214 -7.10 -5.84 2.04
C ASN A 214 -8.20 -5.44 1.04
N GLU A 215 -8.00 -4.33 0.33
CA GLU A 215 -8.97 -3.70 -0.57
C GLU A 215 -9.06 -4.37 -1.96
N GLY A 216 -8.03 -5.11 -2.37
CA GLY A 216 -7.97 -5.70 -3.69
C GLY A 216 -8.95 -6.86 -3.88
N VAL A 217 -9.54 -6.93 -5.07
CA VAL A 217 -10.39 -8.05 -5.47
C VAL A 217 -9.51 -9.23 -5.90
N LYS A 218 -9.85 -10.45 -5.47
CA LYS A 218 -9.21 -11.66 -5.98
C LYS A 218 -9.40 -11.76 -7.50
N ILE A 219 -8.32 -12.06 -8.22
CA ILE A 219 -8.32 -12.10 -9.67
C ILE A 219 -8.51 -13.54 -10.13
N ARG A 220 -9.64 -13.81 -10.77
CA ARG A 220 -9.97 -15.12 -11.32
C ARG A 220 -9.60 -15.19 -12.81
N GLU A 221 -9.23 -16.39 -13.27
CA GLU A 221 -8.86 -16.68 -14.67
C GLU A 221 -9.88 -16.15 -15.69
N LYS A 222 -11.17 -16.46 -15.49
CA LYS A 222 -12.24 -16.07 -16.41
C LYS A 222 -12.63 -14.59 -16.30
N ARG A 223 -12.56 -13.99 -15.11
CA ARG A 223 -13.04 -12.64 -14.83
C ARG A 223 -11.92 -11.65 -14.51
N ARG A 224 -10.81 -11.66 -15.02
CA ARG A 224 -9.63 -10.78 -14.81
C ARG A 224 -9.95 -9.30 -14.43
N ILE A 225 -10.91 -9.13 -13.53
CA ILE A 225 -11.31 -7.83 -13.02
C ILE A 225 -10.44 -7.54 -11.80
N ALA A 226 -9.68 -6.48 -11.87
CA ALA A 226 -8.95 -5.93 -10.74
C ALA A 226 -9.29 -4.45 -10.66
N ARG A 227 -9.90 -4.05 -9.54
CA ARG A 227 -10.23 -2.65 -9.28
C ARG A 227 -10.01 -2.34 -7.82
N ILE A 228 -9.69 -1.11 -7.54
CA ILE A 228 -9.63 -0.49 -6.23
C ILE A 228 -10.81 0.47 -6.16
N GLU A 229 -11.56 0.39 -5.09
CA GLU A 229 -12.75 1.21 -4.87
C GLU A 229 -12.49 2.20 -3.75
N GLN A 230 -12.95 3.43 -3.93
CA GLN A 230 -12.91 4.49 -2.94
C GLN A 230 -14.29 5.13 -2.88
N TYR A 231 -14.90 5.13 -1.71
CA TYR A 231 -16.16 5.81 -1.46
C TYR A 231 -15.91 7.06 -0.62
N LYS A 232 -16.35 8.22 -1.11
CA LYS A 232 -16.14 9.52 -0.47
C LYS A 232 -17.39 10.37 -0.55
N LEU A 233 -17.56 11.28 0.41
CA LEU A 233 -18.51 12.38 0.25
C LEU A 233 -18.24 13.11 -1.07
N ILE A 234 -19.30 13.58 -1.72
CA ILE A 234 -19.18 14.26 -3.03
C ILE A 234 -18.25 15.48 -2.94
N ASP A 235 -18.31 16.24 -1.86
CA ASP A 235 -17.47 17.41 -1.61
C ASP A 235 -15.97 17.07 -1.52
N LEU A 236 -15.64 15.79 -1.32
CA LEU A 236 -14.27 15.28 -1.27
C LEU A 236 -13.82 14.57 -2.55
N GLU A 237 -14.48 14.82 -3.70
CA GLU A 237 -14.11 14.23 -5.00
C GLU A 237 -12.64 14.46 -5.35
N ASN A 238 -12.15 15.68 -5.19
CA ASN A 238 -10.75 16.00 -5.47
C ASN A 238 -9.77 15.18 -4.63
N ASN A 239 -10.12 14.91 -3.37
CA ASN A 239 -9.32 14.07 -2.48
C ASN A 239 -9.36 12.60 -2.89
N ALA A 240 -10.53 12.07 -3.28
CA ALA A 240 -10.65 10.72 -3.80
C ALA A 240 -9.81 10.51 -5.06
N LEU A 241 -9.87 11.43 -6.00
CA LEU A 241 -9.09 11.40 -7.23
C LEU A 241 -7.58 11.54 -6.97
N LEU A 242 -7.18 12.41 -6.03
CA LEU A 242 -5.79 12.53 -5.59
C LEU A 242 -5.25 11.21 -5.08
N PHE A 243 -5.96 10.55 -4.17
CA PHE A 243 -5.57 9.27 -3.59
C PHE A 243 -5.42 8.18 -4.66
N LEU A 244 -6.40 8.04 -5.56
CA LEU A 244 -6.33 7.08 -6.66
C LEU A 244 -5.21 7.40 -7.65
N ASN A 245 -4.92 8.68 -7.93
CA ASN A 245 -3.78 9.09 -8.76
C ASN A 245 -2.44 8.75 -8.10
N GLN A 246 -2.32 8.83 -6.79
CA GLN A 246 -1.13 8.40 -6.05
C GLN A 246 -0.91 6.88 -6.21
N ILE A 247 -1.96 6.06 -6.08
CA ILE A 247 -1.89 4.61 -6.35
C ILE A 247 -1.52 4.34 -7.81
N LYS A 248 -2.12 5.07 -8.76
CA LYS A 248 -1.78 5.00 -10.19
C LYS A 248 -0.29 5.27 -10.44
N GLN A 249 0.28 6.29 -9.80
CA GLN A 249 1.71 6.60 -9.89
C GLN A 249 2.59 5.44 -9.37
N MET A 250 2.21 4.83 -8.24
CA MET A 250 2.93 3.67 -7.72
C MET A 250 2.85 2.46 -8.65
N LEU A 251 1.66 2.14 -9.20
CA LEU A 251 1.48 1.05 -10.17
C LEU A 251 2.27 1.27 -11.47
N LYS A 252 2.41 2.54 -11.91
CA LYS A 252 3.20 2.91 -13.09
C LYS A 252 4.68 2.51 -12.92
N LYS A 253 5.24 2.55 -11.70
CA LYS A 253 6.62 2.10 -11.43
C LYS A 253 6.87 0.62 -11.75
N PHE A 254 5.80 -0.17 -11.81
CA PHE A 254 5.80 -1.60 -12.14
C PHE A 254 5.25 -1.89 -13.53
N ASN A 255 5.05 -0.86 -14.36
CA ASN A 255 4.48 -0.97 -15.71
C ASN A 255 3.08 -1.61 -15.73
N ILE A 256 2.28 -1.40 -14.67
CA ILE A 256 0.92 -1.91 -14.55
C ILE A 256 -0.04 -0.84 -15.09
N LYS A 257 -0.69 -1.13 -16.22
CA LYS A 257 -1.64 -0.24 -16.89
C LYS A 257 -2.96 -0.20 -16.13
N ASN A 258 -3.48 0.99 -15.91
CA ASN A 258 -4.71 1.23 -15.16
C ASN A 258 -5.40 2.52 -15.62
N ASN A 259 -6.68 2.69 -15.24
CA ASN A 259 -7.49 3.86 -15.53
C ASN A 259 -8.38 4.23 -14.34
N ILE A 260 -8.63 5.50 -14.13
CA ILE A 260 -9.53 6.03 -13.09
C ILE A 260 -10.87 6.33 -13.71
N SER A 261 -11.94 5.99 -13.00
CA SER A 261 -13.34 6.30 -13.36
C SER A 261 -14.14 6.53 -12.08
N SER A 262 -15.28 7.20 -12.18
CA SER A 262 -16.23 7.37 -11.08
C SER A 262 -17.54 6.64 -11.36
N SER A 263 -18.32 6.39 -10.32
CA SER A 263 -19.70 5.93 -10.45
C SER A 263 -20.58 7.06 -11.00
N ARG A 264 -21.58 6.69 -11.79
CA ARG A 264 -22.69 7.61 -12.16
C ARG A 264 -23.72 7.74 -11.04
N VAL A 265 -23.83 6.71 -10.18
CA VAL A 265 -24.80 6.65 -9.11
C VAL A 265 -24.16 7.14 -7.82
N THR A 266 -24.89 8.00 -7.12
CA THR A 266 -24.62 8.40 -5.73
C THR A 266 -25.61 7.74 -4.81
N TYR A 267 -25.22 7.49 -3.58
CA TYR A 267 -26.14 7.02 -2.54
C TYR A 267 -26.07 7.91 -1.31
N THR A 268 -27.14 7.93 -0.53
CA THR A 268 -27.20 8.71 0.70
C THR A 268 -26.77 7.84 1.87
N ARG A 269 -25.83 8.32 2.65
CA ARG A 269 -25.31 7.64 3.83
C ARG A 269 -26.33 7.80 4.98
N LYS A 270 -26.79 6.69 5.53
CA LYS A 270 -27.83 6.67 6.59
C LYS A 270 -27.42 7.43 7.85
N LYS A 271 -26.12 7.47 8.18
CA LYS A 271 -25.57 8.08 9.41
C LYS A 271 -25.83 9.59 9.50
N ASP A 272 -25.75 10.31 8.40
CA ASP A 272 -25.74 11.79 8.38
C ASP A 272 -26.43 12.39 7.15
N ASN A 273 -27.15 11.60 6.38
CA ASN A 273 -27.87 11.96 5.15
C ASN A 273 -26.98 12.62 4.07
N LYS A 274 -25.66 12.45 4.13
CA LYS A 274 -24.75 12.99 3.15
C LYS A 274 -24.62 12.10 1.93
N LYS A 275 -24.47 12.73 0.75
CA LYS A 275 -24.30 12.02 -0.52
C LYS A 275 -22.87 11.48 -0.66
N ILE A 276 -22.75 10.19 -1.00
CA ILE A 276 -21.48 9.49 -1.26
C ILE A 276 -21.43 9.05 -2.72
N LYS A 277 -20.24 9.15 -3.30
CA LYS A 277 -19.93 8.70 -4.68
C LYS A 277 -18.77 7.72 -4.66
N GLY A 278 -18.84 6.71 -5.52
CA GLY A 278 -17.78 5.73 -5.71
C GLY A 278 -16.80 6.17 -6.78
N TYR A 279 -15.51 6.05 -6.51
CA TYR A 279 -14.40 6.30 -7.42
C TYR A 279 -13.60 5.02 -7.58
N TYR A 280 -13.14 4.73 -8.78
CA TYR A 280 -12.54 3.44 -9.11
C TYR A 280 -11.23 3.61 -9.84
N LEU A 281 -10.20 2.88 -9.43
CA LEU A 281 -9.01 2.66 -10.23
C LEU A 281 -9.12 1.24 -10.81
N LYS A 282 -9.35 1.15 -12.11
CA LYS A 282 -9.52 -0.10 -12.86
C LYS A 282 -8.19 -0.51 -13.49
N ILE A 283 -7.69 -1.69 -13.15
CA ILE A 283 -6.51 -2.26 -13.77
C ILE A 283 -6.89 -2.86 -15.11
N SER A 284 -6.10 -2.61 -16.15
CA SER A 284 -6.35 -3.15 -17.48
C SER A 284 -6.42 -4.68 -17.46
N ARG A 285 -7.48 -5.25 -18.07
CA ARG A 285 -7.77 -6.69 -18.13
C ARG A 285 -6.89 -7.46 -19.11
N ASP A 286 -5.98 -6.78 -19.78
CA ASP A 286 -5.03 -7.41 -20.67
C ASP A 286 -4.22 -8.50 -19.95
N LYS A 287 -4.09 -9.67 -20.58
CA LYS A 287 -3.45 -10.85 -19.98
C LYS A 287 -2.02 -10.56 -19.48
N LEU A 288 -1.25 -9.84 -20.29
CA LEU A 288 0.12 -9.48 -19.94
C LEU A 288 0.16 -8.49 -18.77
N ASN A 289 -0.77 -7.55 -18.73
CA ASN A 289 -0.87 -6.58 -17.64
C ASN A 289 -1.26 -7.26 -16.31
N ILE A 290 -2.23 -8.17 -16.35
CA ILE A 290 -2.62 -8.97 -15.16
C ILE A 290 -1.47 -9.90 -14.74
N TYR A 291 -0.77 -10.52 -15.69
CA TYR A 291 0.43 -11.30 -15.38
C TYR A 291 1.48 -10.44 -14.65
N ARG A 292 1.77 -9.23 -15.15
CA ARG A 292 2.69 -8.29 -14.48
C ARG A 292 2.26 -7.98 -13.06
N LEU A 293 0.98 -7.63 -12.87
CA LEU A 293 0.42 -7.34 -11.56
C LEU A 293 0.68 -8.50 -10.59
N LEU A 294 0.23 -9.72 -10.95
CA LEU A 294 0.30 -10.89 -10.08
C LEU A 294 1.73 -11.42 -9.87
N ASN A 295 2.60 -11.25 -10.86
CA ASN A 295 4.01 -11.66 -10.75
C ASN A 295 4.83 -10.67 -9.90
N THR A 296 4.44 -9.38 -9.88
CA THR A 296 5.18 -8.32 -9.20
C THR A 296 4.70 -8.10 -7.76
N LEU A 297 3.37 -8.11 -7.55
CA LEU A 297 2.74 -7.78 -6.28
C LEU A 297 2.11 -9.03 -5.65
N LYS A 298 2.54 -9.38 -4.44
CA LYS A 298 2.00 -10.47 -3.65
C LYS A 298 1.05 -9.92 -2.59
N TYR A 299 -0.20 -10.36 -2.59
CA TYR A 299 -1.19 -9.90 -1.62
C TYR A 299 -0.82 -10.36 -0.22
N ARG A 300 -0.53 -9.39 0.66
CA ARG A 300 -0.21 -9.67 2.06
C ARG A 300 -1.47 -9.75 2.89
N TYR A 301 -1.43 -10.59 3.92
CA TYR A 301 -2.53 -10.72 4.89
C TYR A 301 -3.90 -11.04 4.27
N ALA A 302 -3.90 -11.68 3.10
CA ALA A 302 -5.10 -12.14 2.39
C ALA A 302 -4.81 -13.46 1.69
N GLN A 303 -4.55 -14.52 2.48
CA GLN A 303 -4.08 -15.81 1.96
C GLN A 303 -5.03 -16.41 0.93
N HIS A 304 -6.35 -16.33 1.16
CA HIS A 304 -7.36 -16.84 0.23
C HIS A 304 -7.32 -16.12 -1.14
N LYS A 305 -7.10 -14.79 -1.14
CA LYS A 305 -6.95 -14.00 -2.38
C LYS A 305 -5.64 -14.35 -3.08
N GLN A 306 -4.55 -14.54 -2.33
CA GLN A 306 -3.25 -14.88 -2.88
C GLN A 306 -3.25 -16.27 -3.55
N ILE A 307 -3.89 -17.28 -2.96
CA ILE A 307 -4.03 -18.60 -3.55
C ILE A 307 -4.72 -18.53 -4.93
N GLU A 308 -5.83 -17.80 -5.04
CA GLU A 308 -6.53 -17.61 -6.32
C GLU A 308 -5.70 -16.84 -7.34
N ASN A 309 -4.97 -15.81 -6.87
CA ASN A 309 -4.06 -15.05 -7.71
C ASN A 309 -2.91 -15.92 -8.25
N ASP A 310 -2.36 -16.83 -7.44
CA ASP A 310 -1.30 -17.75 -7.84
C ASP A 310 -1.80 -18.80 -8.85
N LYS A 311 -3.05 -19.29 -8.72
CA LYS A 311 -3.70 -20.14 -9.73
C LYS A 311 -3.82 -19.38 -11.06
N THR A 312 -4.33 -18.16 -11.01
CA THR A 312 -4.47 -17.29 -12.20
C THR A 312 -3.12 -16.96 -12.83
N LEU A 313 -2.10 -16.70 -12.03
CA LEU A 313 -0.74 -16.43 -12.51
C LEU A 313 -0.16 -17.64 -13.26
N ARG A 314 -0.33 -18.85 -12.71
CA ARG A 314 0.12 -20.11 -13.37
C ARG A 314 -0.59 -20.33 -14.70
N TYR A 315 -1.91 -20.10 -14.75
CA TYR A 315 -2.68 -20.17 -15.99
C TYR A 315 -2.18 -19.17 -17.03
N LEU A 316 -2.06 -17.89 -16.67
CA LEU A 316 -1.59 -16.83 -17.56
C LEU A 316 -0.17 -17.10 -18.07
N ARG A 317 0.71 -17.64 -17.23
CA ARG A 317 2.06 -18.02 -17.65
C ARG A 317 2.03 -19.09 -18.75
N LYS A 318 1.23 -20.16 -18.57
CA LYS A 318 1.06 -21.22 -19.58
C LYS A 318 0.49 -20.65 -20.89
N ASP A 319 -0.52 -19.82 -20.80
CA ASP A 319 -1.16 -19.17 -21.95
C ASP A 319 -0.18 -18.29 -22.73
N LEU A 320 0.58 -17.42 -22.04
CA LEU A 320 1.58 -16.55 -22.67
C LEU A 320 2.72 -17.33 -23.33
N ILE A 321 3.18 -18.42 -22.72
CA ILE A 321 4.18 -19.33 -23.30
C ILE A 321 3.63 -19.99 -24.56
N SER A 322 2.40 -20.48 -24.52
CA SER A 322 1.73 -21.09 -25.68
C SER A 322 1.64 -20.10 -26.85
N HIS A 323 1.22 -18.87 -26.59
CA HIS A 323 1.19 -17.81 -27.61
C HIS A 323 2.56 -17.51 -28.18
N ASN A 324 3.60 -17.41 -27.36
CA ASN A 324 4.97 -17.18 -27.83
C ASN A 324 5.49 -18.33 -28.71
N ASN A 325 5.19 -19.58 -28.34
CA ASN A 325 5.57 -20.77 -29.11
C ASN A 325 4.86 -20.77 -30.45
N ARG A 326 3.56 -20.47 -30.52
CA ARG A 326 2.80 -20.38 -31.78
C ARG A 326 3.38 -19.28 -32.68
N PHE A 327 3.76 -18.13 -32.12
CA PHE A 327 4.37 -17.05 -32.89
C PHE A 327 5.73 -17.44 -33.48
N LYS A 328 6.60 -18.08 -32.71
CA LYS A 328 7.88 -18.60 -33.20
C LYS A 328 7.67 -19.62 -34.33
N ALA A 329 6.70 -20.52 -34.16
CA ALA A 329 6.35 -21.52 -35.18
C ALA A 329 5.81 -20.86 -36.48
N TYR A 330 4.99 -19.81 -36.33
CA TYR A 330 4.53 -19.01 -37.47
C TYR A 330 5.69 -18.42 -38.27
N ASN A 331 6.63 -17.73 -37.61
CA ASN A 331 7.78 -17.12 -38.28
C ASN A 331 8.63 -18.19 -39.03
N ILE A 332 8.82 -19.35 -38.41
CA ILE A 332 9.53 -20.48 -39.07
C ILE A 332 8.74 -20.95 -40.30
N ALA A 333 7.43 -21.14 -40.17
CA ALA A 333 6.60 -21.57 -41.31
C ALA A 333 6.64 -20.55 -42.46
N GLN A 334 6.58 -19.23 -42.17
CA GLN A 334 6.69 -18.18 -43.18
C GLN A 334 8.06 -18.16 -43.86
N TYR A 335 9.15 -18.33 -43.08
CA TYR A 335 10.51 -18.44 -43.62
C TYR A 335 10.64 -19.61 -44.60
N LEU A 336 10.16 -20.80 -44.17
CA LEU A 336 10.23 -22.02 -44.99
C LEU A 336 9.41 -21.89 -46.28
N LYS A 337 8.23 -21.28 -46.21
CA LYS A 337 7.39 -21.01 -47.38
C LYS A 337 8.06 -20.00 -48.35
N LYS A 338 8.63 -18.89 -47.83
CA LYS A 338 9.32 -17.88 -48.64
C LYS A 338 10.54 -18.50 -49.40
N ASN A 339 11.19 -19.48 -48.82
CA ASN A 339 12.36 -20.14 -49.40
C ASN A 339 12.04 -21.48 -50.08
N ASN A 340 10.77 -21.72 -50.46
CA ASN A 340 10.30 -22.86 -51.25
C ASN A 340 10.74 -24.25 -50.74
N TYR A 341 10.83 -24.44 -49.41
CA TYR A 341 11.17 -25.73 -48.85
C TYR A 341 10.11 -26.81 -49.21
N ARG A 342 10.58 -27.99 -49.63
CA ARG A 342 9.68 -29.13 -49.95
C ARG A 342 8.93 -29.60 -48.68
N LYS A 343 7.73 -30.15 -48.86
CA LYS A 343 6.86 -30.62 -47.76
C LYS A 343 7.57 -31.58 -46.80
N SER A 344 8.42 -32.49 -47.35
CA SER A 344 9.23 -33.43 -46.56
C SER A 344 10.25 -32.74 -45.66
N GLN A 345 10.94 -31.72 -46.16
CA GLN A 345 11.89 -30.91 -45.40
C GLN A 345 11.19 -30.12 -44.31
N VAL A 346 10.05 -29.54 -44.63
CA VAL A 346 9.22 -28.82 -43.64
C VAL A 346 8.76 -29.75 -42.52
N LYS A 347 8.37 -30.97 -42.86
CA LYS A 347 7.99 -31.99 -41.86
C LYS A 347 9.16 -32.43 -40.98
N LYS A 348 10.37 -32.58 -41.55
CA LYS A 348 11.59 -32.86 -40.78
C LYS A 348 11.88 -31.77 -39.78
N ILE A 349 11.84 -30.50 -40.19
CA ILE A 349 12.06 -29.34 -39.31
C ILE A 349 10.99 -29.26 -38.21
N TYR A 350 9.71 -29.48 -38.55
CA TYR A 350 8.63 -29.56 -37.58
C TYR A 350 8.88 -30.58 -36.48
N ASN A 351 9.30 -31.80 -36.85
CA ASN A 351 9.62 -32.88 -35.92
C ASN A 351 10.86 -32.57 -35.07
N THR A 352 11.95 -32.10 -35.70
CA THR A 352 13.19 -31.69 -35.00
C THR A 352 12.91 -30.62 -33.93
N LEU A 353 12.07 -29.66 -34.22
CA LEU A 353 11.69 -28.58 -33.27
C LEU A 353 10.66 -29.06 -32.24
N ARG A 354 10.19 -30.29 -32.32
CA ARG A 354 9.19 -30.90 -31.43
C ARG A 354 7.95 -30.00 -31.25
N LEU A 355 7.48 -29.42 -32.36
CA LEU A 355 6.40 -28.42 -32.34
C LEU A 355 5.08 -29.02 -31.85
N PHE A 356 4.83 -30.29 -32.10
CA PHE A 356 3.66 -31.01 -31.58
C PHE A 356 3.64 -30.99 -30.03
N LYS A 357 4.79 -31.33 -29.40
CA LYS A 357 4.92 -31.27 -27.93
C LYS A 357 4.72 -29.85 -27.36
N LYS A 358 4.87 -28.81 -28.19
CA LYS A 358 4.60 -27.38 -27.86
C LYS A 358 3.16 -26.95 -28.16
N GLY A 359 2.27 -27.93 -28.45
CA GLY A 359 0.84 -27.66 -28.70
C GLY A 359 0.55 -27.04 -30.06
N ILE A 360 1.39 -27.33 -31.08
CA ILE A 360 1.23 -26.84 -32.45
C ILE A 360 0.97 -28.01 -33.39
N PRO A 361 -0.28 -28.21 -33.84
CA PRO A 361 -0.61 -29.30 -34.76
C PRO A 361 0.09 -29.13 -36.12
N TRP A 362 0.49 -30.23 -36.75
CA TRP A 362 1.13 -30.25 -38.08
C TRP A 362 0.32 -29.50 -39.13
N LYS A 363 -0.98 -29.77 -39.21
CA LYS A 363 -1.89 -29.11 -40.16
C LYS A 363 -1.84 -27.60 -40.01
N THR A 364 -1.84 -27.10 -38.78
CA THR A 364 -1.76 -25.67 -38.46
C THR A 364 -0.41 -25.06 -38.83
N PHE A 365 0.70 -25.79 -38.58
CA PHE A 365 2.05 -25.37 -38.93
C PHE A 365 2.24 -25.26 -40.44
N TYR A 366 1.85 -26.31 -41.18
CA TYR A 366 2.04 -26.37 -42.62
C TYR A 366 1.14 -25.41 -43.41
N SER A 367 -0.10 -25.27 -43.00
CA SER A 367 -1.05 -24.36 -43.67
C SER A 367 -0.77 -22.88 -43.42
N GLY A 368 0.10 -22.54 -42.46
CA GLY A 368 0.33 -21.14 -42.06
C GLY A 368 -0.89 -20.47 -41.42
N TYR A 369 -1.94 -21.22 -41.08
CA TYR A 369 -3.20 -20.71 -40.50
C TYR A 369 -3.08 -20.13 -39.07
N PHE A 370 -1.89 -19.79 -38.65
CA PHE A 370 -1.67 -19.12 -37.36
C PHE A 370 -2.30 -17.73 -37.26
N LEU A 371 -2.56 -17.10 -38.40
CA LEU A 371 -3.00 -15.69 -38.47
C LEU A 371 -4.37 -15.45 -37.82
N LYS A 372 -5.32 -16.39 -37.92
CA LYS A 372 -6.66 -16.21 -37.32
C LYS A 372 -6.68 -16.20 -35.78
N SER A 373 -5.63 -16.72 -35.13
CA SER A 373 -5.54 -16.77 -33.67
C SER A 373 -4.72 -15.63 -33.05
N PHE A 374 -4.07 -14.80 -33.85
CA PHE A 374 -3.26 -13.66 -33.40
C PHE A 374 -4.01 -12.37 -33.66
N THR A 375 -4.44 -11.72 -32.57
CA THR A 375 -4.98 -10.35 -32.69
C THR A 375 -3.84 -9.36 -33.02
N PRO A 376 -4.11 -8.29 -33.79
CA PRO A 376 -3.11 -7.25 -34.06
C PRO A 376 -2.44 -6.69 -32.80
N ARG A 377 -3.18 -6.60 -31.69
CA ARG A 377 -2.65 -6.19 -30.36
C ARG A 377 -1.58 -7.13 -29.80
N TYR A 378 -1.55 -8.40 -30.19
CA TYR A 378 -0.53 -9.34 -29.76
C TYR A 378 0.82 -9.05 -30.45
N TYR A 379 0.80 -8.72 -31.73
CA TYR A 379 2.01 -8.37 -32.49
C TYR A 379 2.68 -7.11 -31.93
N GLN A 380 1.91 -6.09 -31.58
CA GLN A 380 2.44 -4.86 -30.98
C GLN A 380 3.12 -5.05 -29.62
N ARG A 381 2.86 -6.18 -28.94
CA ARG A 381 3.40 -6.50 -27.59
C ARG A 381 4.42 -7.61 -27.56
N ARG A 382 4.82 -8.09 -28.72
CA ARG A 382 5.78 -9.20 -28.85
C ARG A 382 7.08 -8.96 -28.07
N ASP A 383 7.64 -7.77 -28.17
CA ASP A 383 8.92 -7.43 -27.53
C ASP A 383 8.77 -7.27 -26.03
N GLU A 384 7.62 -6.84 -25.54
CA GLU A 384 7.29 -6.84 -24.13
C GLU A 384 7.22 -8.26 -23.55
N ILE A 385 6.64 -9.22 -24.28
CA ILE A 385 6.55 -10.62 -23.84
C ILE A 385 7.93 -11.29 -23.80
N LYS A 386 8.79 -10.99 -24.77
CA LYS A 386 10.18 -11.50 -24.81
C LYS A 386 11.00 -11.04 -23.60
N LYS A 387 10.82 -9.77 -23.17
CA LYS A 387 11.51 -9.19 -22.00
C LYS A 387 11.20 -9.91 -20.68
N PHE A 388 10.09 -10.64 -20.58
CA PHE A 388 9.70 -11.35 -19.36
C PHE A 388 10.40 -12.69 -19.13
N ASN A 389 11.35 -13.06 -19.99
CA ASN A 389 12.18 -14.25 -19.81
C ASN A 389 11.34 -15.46 -19.31
N LEU A 390 10.25 -15.76 -20.02
CA LEU A 390 9.31 -16.85 -19.71
C LEU A 390 10.01 -18.19 -19.98
N LYS A 391 11.09 -18.48 -19.24
CA LYS A 391 11.75 -19.78 -19.30
C LYS A 391 10.79 -20.83 -18.75
N THR A 392 10.54 -21.85 -19.54
CA THR A 392 9.95 -23.10 -19.07
C THR A 392 10.97 -23.77 -18.15
N LYS A 393 10.70 -23.82 -16.85
CA LYS A 393 11.27 -24.83 -15.97
C LYS A 393 10.50 -26.12 -16.16
#